data_288a6f190c59e9dc6a2c145cadb3f97c
#
_entry.id   288a6f190c59e9dc6a2c145cadb3f97c
#
_cell.length_a   1.000
_cell.length_b   1.000
_cell.length_c   1.000
_cell.angle_alpha   90.00
_cell.angle_beta   90.00
_cell.angle_gamma   90.00
#
_symmetry.space_group_name_H-M   'P 1'
#
loop_
_entity.id
_entity.type
_entity.pdbx_description
1 polymer ?
#
loop_
_entity_poly.entity_id
_entity_poly.type
_entity_poly.pdbx_seq_one_letter_code
_entity_poly.pdbx_strand_id
1 'polypeptide(L)'
;MIGIVMVGEDAVHLFDGCGQVDSSVSVAGMKFLTGRLGDIPVTAVGFRGDCDRVTLAAQLMIDRFNVTTMVLLSPAEPLVPYLQAGDLVAAERILVSDFLTAGMNDGVETPLRAITVTTIAAEIIEHATQAYETVFAGKSNRPQMIVGSALSAKRLAPDWKTAARLYRESGIVAAAPELSAVAEICCPHDIPLFILLYISDYAAKSSDAAADLSTVRDQHRGLRLLTAFLETLRAPVPVA
;
A
#
# COMPACT_ATOMS: atom_id res chain seq x y z
N MET A 1 -14.92 9.92 6.23
CA MET A 1 -13.72 9.54 7.04
C MET A 1 -12.82 8.67 6.22
N ILE A 2 -11.50 8.86 6.28
CA ILE A 2 -10.52 8.02 5.56
C ILE A 2 -10.06 6.91 6.49
N GLY A 3 -10.12 5.66 6.03
CA GLY A 3 -9.54 4.49 6.68
C GLY A 3 -8.12 4.24 6.19
N ILE A 4 -7.19 3.99 7.09
CA ILE A 4 -5.78 3.74 6.75
C ILE A 4 -5.35 2.43 7.37
N VAL A 5 -5.07 1.44 6.53
CA VAL A 5 -4.50 0.15 6.93
C VAL A 5 -3.01 0.18 6.64
N MET A 6 -2.20 -0.09 7.66
CA MET A 6 -0.74 -0.06 7.58
C MET A 6 -0.18 -1.45 7.88
N VAL A 7 0.56 -1.99 6.95
CA VAL A 7 1.24 -3.28 7.12
C VAL A 7 2.72 -3.05 7.44
N GLY A 8 3.20 -3.72 8.47
CA GLY A 8 4.58 -3.60 8.95
C GLY A 8 4.81 -2.52 10.00
N GLU A 9 3.83 -1.64 10.26
CA GLU A 9 3.95 -0.47 11.13
C GLU A 9 2.86 -0.40 12.21
N ASP A 10 3.14 0.34 13.28
CA ASP A 10 2.11 0.77 14.22
C ASP A 10 1.45 2.06 13.72
N ALA A 11 0.12 2.11 13.75
CA ALA A 11 -0.65 3.27 13.33
C ALA A 11 -0.35 4.55 14.15
N VAL A 12 0.29 4.43 15.31
CA VAL A 12 0.73 5.58 16.12
C VAL A 12 1.67 6.48 15.33
N HIS A 13 2.58 5.90 14.54
CA HIS A 13 3.55 6.68 13.75
C HIS A 13 2.92 7.58 12.68
N LEU A 14 1.69 7.28 12.27
CA LEU A 14 0.95 8.13 11.33
C LEU A 14 0.62 9.50 11.95
N PHE A 15 0.44 9.55 13.28
CA PHE A 15 0.07 10.77 13.99
C PHE A 15 1.28 11.54 14.51
N ASP A 16 2.50 11.00 14.38
CA ASP A 16 3.72 11.65 14.83
C ASP A 16 3.97 12.95 14.03
N GLY A 17 3.99 14.05 14.72
CA GLY A 17 4.39 15.38 14.20
C GLY A 17 3.28 16.24 13.58
N CYS A 18 2.19 15.68 13.05
CA CYS A 18 1.12 16.47 12.41
C CYS A 18 -0.30 16.00 12.71
N GLY A 19 -0.45 14.93 13.49
CA GLY A 19 -1.73 14.33 13.79
C GLY A 19 -2.18 14.50 15.23
N GLN A 20 -3.49 14.41 15.45
CA GLN A 20 -4.10 14.35 16.77
C GLN A 20 -4.91 13.06 16.87
N VAL A 21 -4.66 12.25 17.89
CA VAL A 21 -5.48 11.08 18.21
C VAL A 21 -6.60 11.51 19.16
N ASP A 22 -7.84 11.32 18.72
CA ASP A 22 -9.02 11.65 19.53
C ASP A 22 -9.46 10.45 20.38
N SER A 23 -9.34 9.22 19.83
CA SER A 23 -9.72 8.01 20.55
C SER A 23 -8.93 6.78 20.07
N SER A 24 -8.94 5.76 20.91
CA SER A 24 -8.35 4.45 20.63
C SER A 24 -9.30 3.35 21.05
N VAL A 25 -9.59 2.42 20.15
CA VAL A 25 -10.49 1.30 20.39
C VAL A 25 -9.82 0.00 19.96
N SER A 26 -9.88 -1.01 20.83
CA SER A 26 -9.39 -2.35 20.50
C SER A 26 -10.56 -3.24 20.07
N VAL A 27 -10.49 -3.77 18.84
CA VAL A 27 -11.50 -4.67 18.28
C VAL A 27 -10.78 -5.85 17.62
N ALA A 28 -11.20 -7.07 17.91
CA ALA A 28 -10.63 -8.29 17.36
C ALA A 28 -9.09 -8.37 17.50
N GLY A 29 -8.55 -7.88 18.61
CA GLY A 29 -7.11 -7.88 18.87
C GLY A 29 -6.32 -6.84 18.06
N MET A 30 -6.99 -5.94 17.36
CA MET A 30 -6.39 -4.81 16.62
C MET A 30 -6.73 -3.49 17.30
N LYS A 31 -5.76 -2.58 17.36
CA LYS A 31 -5.92 -1.25 17.94
C LYS A 31 -6.19 -0.25 16.83
N PHE A 32 -7.40 0.28 16.80
CA PHE A 32 -7.81 1.35 15.89
C PHE A 32 -7.61 2.70 16.57
N LEU A 33 -6.94 3.61 15.88
CA LEU A 33 -6.75 4.99 16.31
C LEU A 33 -7.62 5.88 15.43
N THR A 34 -8.53 6.61 16.05
CA THR A 34 -9.34 7.62 15.36
C THR A 34 -8.87 9.00 15.75
N GLY A 35 -8.73 9.88 14.77
CA GLY A 35 -8.20 11.21 14.99
C GLY A 35 -8.21 12.05 13.73
N ARG A 36 -7.29 12.97 13.66
CA ARG A 36 -7.15 13.92 12.54
C ARG A 36 -5.70 14.03 12.11
N LEU A 37 -5.49 14.06 10.80
CA LEU A 37 -4.25 14.49 10.17
C LEU A 37 -4.47 15.86 9.56
N GLY A 38 -3.96 16.89 10.22
CA GLY A 38 -4.46 18.26 10.01
C GLY A 38 -5.97 18.33 10.28
N ASP A 39 -6.80 18.69 9.25
CA ASP A 39 -8.27 18.71 9.42
C ASP A 39 -8.97 17.47 8.87
N ILE A 40 -8.25 16.51 8.32
CA ILE A 40 -8.82 15.29 7.71
C ILE A 40 -9.12 14.28 8.81
N PRO A 41 -10.39 13.87 8.99
CA PRO A 41 -10.72 12.82 9.92
C PRO A 41 -10.28 11.47 9.38
N VAL A 42 -9.50 10.73 10.18
CA VAL A 42 -8.95 9.43 9.82
C VAL A 42 -9.21 8.38 10.91
N THR A 43 -9.31 7.13 10.48
CA THR A 43 -9.17 5.97 11.36
C THR A 43 -8.05 5.11 10.82
N ALA A 44 -7.07 4.81 11.66
CA ALA A 44 -5.90 4.06 11.27
C ALA A 44 -5.74 2.80 12.12
N VAL A 45 -5.26 1.73 11.49
CA VAL A 45 -4.81 0.50 12.15
C VAL A 45 -3.50 0.06 11.52
N GLY A 46 -2.59 -0.41 12.37
CA GLY A 46 -1.30 -0.94 11.94
C GLY A 46 -1.02 -2.28 12.60
N PHE A 47 -0.42 -3.20 11.84
CA PHE A 47 -0.01 -4.50 12.34
C PHE A 47 1.04 -5.14 11.42
N ARG A 48 1.76 -6.13 11.95
CA ARG A 48 2.68 -6.94 11.15
C ARG A 48 1.90 -7.96 10.31
N GLY A 49 2.27 -8.08 9.04
CA GLY A 49 1.60 -8.73 7.92
C GLY A 49 0.80 -10.00 8.23
N ASP A 50 -0.47 -9.95 7.87
CA ASP A 50 -1.43 -11.06 7.90
C ASP A 50 -2.63 -10.66 7.04
N CYS A 51 -2.84 -11.33 5.91
CA CYS A 51 -3.92 -11.02 4.97
C CYS A 51 -5.29 -11.10 5.64
N ASP A 52 -5.51 -12.07 6.55
CA ASP A 52 -6.79 -12.24 7.23
C ASP A 52 -7.09 -11.04 8.14
N ARG A 53 -6.04 -10.48 8.79
CA ARG A 53 -6.17 -9.26 9.59
C ARG A 53 -6.43 -8.03 8.74
N VAL A 54 -5.83 -7.93 7.55
CA VAL A 54 -6.11 -6.84 6.60
C VAL A 54 -7.56 -6.87 6.17
N THR A 55 -8.08 -8.05 5.78
CA THR A 55 -9.49 -8.25 5.43
C THR A 55 -10.42 -7.82 6.56
N LEU A 56 -10.16 -8.31 7.77
CA LEU A 56 -10.98 -7.99 8.94
C LEU A 56 -10.90 -6.50 9.30
N ALA A 57 -9.72 -5.91 9.21
CA ALA A 57 -9.52 -4.48 9.49
C ALA A 57 -10.31 -3.61 8.51
N ALA A 58 -10.23 -3.90 7.21
CA ALA A 58 -10.95 -3.18 6.16
C ALA A 58 -12.48 -3.27 6.40
N GLN A 59 -13.00 -4.47 6.68
CA GLN A 59 -14.42 -4.65 6.98
C GLN A 59 -14.87 -3.86 8.23
N LEU A 60 -14.09 -3.95 9.32
CA LEU A 60 -14.41 -3.22 10.55
C LEU A 60 -14.36 -1.70 10.35
N MET A 61 -13.46 -1.19 9.50
CA MET A 61 -13.40 0.23 9.18
C MET A 61 -14.66 0.72 8.48
N ILE A 62 -15.21 -0.07 7.57
CA ILE A 62 -16.47 0.25 6.90
C ILE A 62 -17.63 0.19 7.89
N ASP A 63 -17.77 -0.92 8.62
CA ASP A 63 -18.94 -1.21 9.44
C ASP A 63 -19.03 -0.36 10.71
N ARG A 64 -17.90 -0.06 11.35
CA ARG A 64 -17.88 0.59 12.67
C ARG A 64 -17.41 2.02 12.65
N PHE A 65 -16.57 2.39 11.69
CA PHE A 65 -15.97 3.73 11.66
C PHE A 65 -16.51 4.59 10.51
N ASN A 66 -17.46 4.08 9.72
CA ASN A 66 -18.07 4.80 8.60
C ASN A 66 -17.02 5.35 7.63
N VAL A 67 -16.02 4.54 7.31
CA VAL A 67 -14.98 4.87 6.35
C VAL A 67 -15.61 4.96 4.96
N THR A 68 -15.29 6.02 4.23
CA THR A 68 -15.78 6.29 2.88
C THR A 68 -14.67 6.27 1.81
N THR A 69 -13.43 6.14 2.23
CA THR A 69 -12.25 6.00 1.38
C THR A 69 -11.23 5.18 2.13
N MET A 70 -10.61 4.21 1.48
CA MET A 70 -9.60 3.33 2.10
C MET A 70 -8.22 3.61 1.52
N VAL A 71 -7.21 3.57 2.37
CA VAL A 71 -5.80 3.62 1.99
C VAL A 71 -5.09 2.40 2.57
N LEU A 72 -4.33 1.70 1.73
CA LEU A 72 -3.39 0.67 2.16
C LEU A 72 -1.96 1.20 2.00
N LEU A 73 -1.19 1.17 3.08
CA LEU A 73 0.26 1.35 3.06
C LEU A 73 0.91 0.01 3.40
N SER A 74 1.68 -0.57 2.47
CA SER A 74 2.26 -1.90 2.63
C SER A 74 3.68 -1.99 2.07
N PRO A 75 4.57 -2.80 2.69
CA PRO A 75 5.82 -3.18 2.06
C PRO A 75 5.56 -4.04 0.83
N ALA A 76 6.46 -3.97 -0.16
CA ALA A 76 6.35 -4.77 -1.38
C ALA A 76 7.72 -5.24 -1.87
N GLU A 77 7.72 -6.39 -2.55
CA GLU A 77 8.88 -6.87 -3.32
C GLU A 77 8.91 -6.23 -4.71
N PRO A 78 10.07 -5.75 -5.18
CA PRO A 78 10.21 -5.28 -6.54
C PRO A 78 10.21 -6.46 -7.52
N LEU A 79 9.47 -6.35 -8.61
CA LEU A 79 9.48 -7.30 -9.72
C LEU A 79 10.21 -6.78 -10.95
N VAL A 80 10.80 -5.59 -10.85
CA VAL A 80 11.58 -4.94 -11.91
C VAL A 80 12.94 -4.48 -11.36
N PRO A 81 14.01 -4.58 -12.16
CA PRO A 81 15.37 -4.37 -11.65
C PRO A 81 15.72 -2.91 -11.33
N TYR A 82 14.89 -1.97 -11.75
CA TYR A 82 15.12 -0.55 -11.54
C TYR A 82 14.46 0.01 -10.27
N LEU A 83 13.63 -0.77 -9.57
CA LEU A 83 13.12 -0.45 -8.24
C LEU A 83 14.07 -0.91 -7.15
N GLN A 84 14.34 -0.05 -6.20
CA GLN A 84 15.25 -0.29 -5.08
C GLN A 84 14.53 -0.07 -3.75
N ALA A 85 15.09 -0.61 -2.67
CA ALA A 85 14.57 -0.38 -1.32
C ALA A 85 14.41 1.12 -1.03
N GLY A 86 13.22 1.47 -0.53
CA GLY A 86 12.80 2.84 -0.27
C GLY A 86 12.12 3.55 -1.45
N ASP A 87 12.06 2.94 -2.63
CA ASP A 87 11.22 3.44 -3.72
C ASP A 87 9.74 3.19 -3.43
N LEU A 88 8.89 3.90 -4.11
CA LEU A 88 7.45 3.93 -3.88
C LEU A 88 6.69 3.50 -5.14
N VAL A 89 5.57 2.79 -4.95
CA VAL A 89 4.68 2.42 -6.03
C VAL A 89 3.25 2.82 -5.66
N ALA A 90 2.65 3.67 -6.49
CA ALA A 90 1.21 3.92 -6.45
C ALA A 90 0.53 2.91 -7.37
N ALA A 91 -0.22 1.97 -6.79
CA ALA A 91 -0.84 0.91 -7.56
C ALA A 91 -2.10 1.43 -8.27
N GLU A 92 -2.08 1.41 -9.61
CA GLU A 92 -3.24 1.74 -10.44
C GLU A 92 -4.14 0.53 -10.69
N ARG A 93 -3.56 -0.68 -10.61
CA ARG A 93 -4.26 -1.95 -10.86
C ARG A 93 -3.68 -3.06 -10.00
N ILE A 94 -4.54 -3.91 -9.46
CA ILE A 94 -4.15 -5.11 -8.72
C ILE A 94 -4.46 -6.34 -9.59
N LEU A 95 -3.46 -7.20 -9.73
CA LEU A 95 -3.64 -8.53 -10.28
C LEU A 95 -3.47 -9.55 -9.15
N VAL A 96 -4.34 -10.54 -9.12
CA VAL A 96 -4.32 -11.59 -8.09
C VAL A 96 -3.87 -12.90 -8.71
N SER A 97 -2.95 -13.57 -8.05
CA SER A 97 -2.57 -14.93 -8.36
C SER A 97 -2.62 -15.80 -7.12
N ASP A 98 -3.47 -16.81 -7.14
CA ASP A 98 -3.55 -17.77 -6.04
C ASP A 98 -2.36 -18.72 -5.99
N PHE A 99 -1.62 -18.84 -7.09
CA PHE A 99 -0.54 -19.83 -7.28
C PHE A 99 0.65 -19.26 -8.06
N LEU A 100 1.41 -18.34 -7.48
CA LEU A 100 2.80 -18.19 -7.87
C LEU A 100 3.66 -19.06 -6.96
N THR A 101 3.66 -20.36 -7.22
CA THR A 101 4.64 -21.28 -6.62
C THR A 101 5.95 -21.11 -7.35
N ALA A 102 6.93 -20.52 -6.69
CA ALA A 102 8.31 -20.65 -7.11
C ALA A 102 8.65 -22.15 -7.19
N GLY A 103 8.96 -22.66 -8.38
CA GLY A 103 9.53 -23.97 -8.57
C GLY A 103 8.60 -25.11 -8.99
N MET A 104 7.36 -24.88 -9.39
CA MET A 104 6.61 -25.95 -10.08
C MET A 104 6.93 -25.94 -11.57
N ASN A 105 7.70 -26.92 -11.98
CA ASN A 105 8.09 -27.20 -13.38
C ASN A 105 6.94 -27.73 -14.25
N ASP A 106 5.70 -27.65 -13.82
CA ASP A 106 4.60 -28.38 -14.45
C ASP A 106 3.75 -27.57 -15.44
N GLY A 107 4.23 -26.43 -15.90
CA GLY A 107 3.64 -25.76 -17.06
C GLY A 107 2.17 -25.32 -16.92
N VAL A 108 1.58 -25.39 -15.72
CA VAL A 108 0.22 -24.92 -15.47
C VAL A 108 0.27 -23.42 -15.24
N GLU A 109 -0.05 -22.66 -16.27
CA GLU A 109 -0.25 -21.22 -16.17
C GLU A 109 -1.54 -20.96 -15.38
N THR A 110 -1.39 -20.45 -14.16
CA THR A 110 -2.55 -19.97 -13.40
C THR A 110 -2.95 -18.61 -13.98
N PRO A 111 -4.20 -18.45 -14.44
CA PRO A 111 -4.65 -17.17 -14.98
C PRO A 111 -4.62 -16.09 -13.89
N LEU A 112 -4.08 -14.93 -14.23
CA LEU A 112 -4.14 -13.76 -13.38
C LEU A 112 -5.57 -13.20 -13.41
N ARG A 113 -6.17 -13.04 -12.23
CA ARG A 113 -7.44 -12.31 -12.08
C ARG A 113 -7.12 -10.84 -11.81
N ALA A 114 -7.59 -9.95 -12.66
CA ALA A 114 -7.43 -8.53 -12.44
C ALA A 114 -8.54 -7.99 -11.52
N ILE A 115 -8.15 -7.28 -10.48
CA ILE A 115 -9.03 -6.41 -9.69
C ILE A 115 -8.62 -4.98 -10.03
N THR A 116 -9.48 -4.25 -10.69
CA THR A 116 -9.20 -2.84 -10.99
C THR A 116 -9.46 -2.02 -9.72
N VAL A 117 -8.47 -1.28 -9.26
CA VAL A 117 -8.66 -0.25 -8.24
C VAL A 117 -9.55 0.83 -8.85
N THR A 118 -10.66 1.11 -8.22
CA THR A 118 -11.82 1.84 -8.73
C THR A 118 -11.52 3.19 -9.42
N THR A 119 -12.53 3.73 -10.10
CA THR A 119 -12.59 4.93 -10.97
C THR A 119 -12.00 6.24 -10.40
N ILE A 120 -11.71 6.32 -9.12
CA ILE A 120 -11.01 7.46 -8.48
C ILE A 120 -9.48 7.39 -8.72
N ALA A 121 -9.00 6.28 -9.29
CA ALA A 121 -7.57 6.02 -9.43
C ALA A 121 -6.80 7.14 -10.14
N ALA A 122 -7.34 7.77 -11.18
CA ALA A 122 -6.64 8.82 -11.92
C ALA A 122 -6.44 10.08 -11.05
N GLU A 123 -7.49 10.58 -10.43
CA GLU A 123 -7.42 11.74 -9.54
C GLU A 123 -6.55 11.46 -8.31
N ILE A 124 -6.68 10.28 -7.73
CA ILE A 124 -5.85 9.86 -6.60
C ILE A 124 -4.37 9.77 -7.00
N ILE A 125 -4.07 9.25 -8.17
CA ILE A 125 -2.70 9.17 -8.69
C ILE A 125 -2.12 10.57 -8.94
N GLU A 126 -2.91 11.50 -9.46
CA GLU A 126 -2.50 12.90 -9.63
C GLU A 126 -2.17 13.55 -8.28
N HIS A 127 -3.02 13.38 -7.28
CA HIS A 127 -2.77 13.86 -5.93
C HIS A 127 -1.52 13.22 -5.30
N ALA A 128 -1.33 11.91 -5.48
CA ALA A 128 -0.13 11.22 -5.00
C ALA A 128 1.14 11.73 -5.67
N THR A 129 1.08 12.02 -6.98
CA THR A 129 2.19 12.59 -7.74
C THR A 129 2.53 14.00 -7.27
N GLN A 130 1.52 14.84 -7.05
CA GLN A 130 1.69 16.18 -6.52
C GLN A 130 2.31 16.15 -5.10
N ALA A 131 1.81 15.27 -4.24
CA ALA A 131 2.34 15.06 -2.90
C ALA A 131 3.81 14.62 -2.95
N TYR A 132 4.13 13.68 -3.84
CA TYR A 132 5.49 13.21 -4.03
C TYR A 132 6.45 14.33 -4.44
N GLU A 133 6.06 15.16 -5.41
CA GLU A 133 6.86 16.30 -5.82
C GLU A 133 7.05 17.30 -4.66
N THR A 134 5.99 17.56 -3.90
CA THR A 134 6.07 18.46 -2.74
C THR A 134 7.04 17.94 -1.67
N VAL A 135 7.01 16.65 -1.38
CA VAL A 135 7.83 16.05 -0.30
C VAL A 135 9.27 15.84 -0.70
N PHE A 136 9.52 15.47 -1.96
CA PHE A 136 10.82 14.96 -2.39
C PHE A 136 11.54 15.84 -3.42
N ALA A 137 10.93 16.91 -3.94
CA ALA A 137 11.60 17.83 -4.87
C ALA A 137 12.90 18.39 -4.28
N GLY A 138 13.95 18.41 -5.08
CA GLY A 138 15.25 18.96 -4.70
C GLY A 138 16.04 18.18 -3.66
N LYS A 139 15.57 17.01 -3.20
CA LYS A 139 16.31 16.19 -2.25
C LYS A 139 17.30 15.28 -2.98
N SER A 140 18.55 15.24 -2.50
CA SER A 140 19.64 14.43 -3.08
C SER A 140 19.38 12.91 -2.95
N ASN A 141 18.56 12.48 -2.00
CA ASN A 141 18.20 11.08 -1.78
C ASN A 141 16.69 10.87 -2.01
N ARG A 142 16.22 11.34 -3.15
CA ARG A 142 14.83 11.23 -3.57
C ARG A 142 14.52 9.78 -3.94
N PRO A 143 13.53 9.12 -3.29
CA PRO A 143 13.06 7.81 -3.76
C PRO A 143 12.43 7.97 -5.13
N GLN A 144 12.46 6.93 -5.95
CA GLN A 144 11.64 6.88 -7.15
C GLN A 144 10.18 6.62 -6.76
N MET A 145 9.22 7.23 -7.45
CA MET A 145 7.82 6.82 -7.37
C MET A 145 7.35 6.38 -8.76
N ILE A 146 6.75 5.20 -8.82
CA ILE A 146 6.20 4.62 -10.05
C ILE A 146 4.70 4.42 -9.88
N VAL A 147 3.97 4.74 -10.94
CA VAL A 147 2.58 4.30 -11.11
C VAL A 147 2.60 3.03 -11.94
N GLY A 148 1.95 1.97 -11.45
CA GLY A 148 1.96 0.70 -12.17
C GLY A 148 1.08 -0.36 -11.56
N SER A 149 1.00 -1.51 -12.22
CA SER A 149 0.26 -2.65 -11.71
C SER A 149 1.02 -3.35 -10.59
N ALA A 150 0.29 -3.82 -9.59
CA ALA A 150 0.84 -4.59 -8.49
C ALA A 150 0.22 -6.00 -8.43
N LEU A 151 1.00 -6.96 -7.98
CA LEU A 151 0.58 -8.36 -7.84
C LEU A 151 0.24 -8.67 -6.39
N SER A 152 -0.95 -9.23 -6.17
CA SER A 152 -1.29 -9.87 -4.91
C SER A 152 -1.06 -11.37 -5.01
N ALA A 153 -0.11 -11.89 -4.25
CA ALA A 153 0.18 -13.31 -4.20
C ALA A 153 0.70 -13.72 -2.82
N LYS A 154 0.23 -14.87 -2.31
CA LYS A 154 0.57 -15.36 -0.96
C LYS A 154 2.03 -15.81 -0.81
N ARG A 155 2.69 -16.14 -1.89
CA ARG A 155 4.12 -16.50 -1.93
C ARG A 155 4.77 -15.79 -3.08
N LEU A 156 5.72 -14.97 -2.75
CA LEU A 156 6.55 -14.23 -3.68
C LEU A 156 7.97 -14.75 -3.56
N ALA A 157 8.54 -15.06 -4.64
CA ALA A 157 9.91 -15.07 -5.13
C ALA A 157 9.86 -15.66 -6.53
N PRO A 158 9.23 -14.97 -7.49
CA PRO A 158 9.37 -15.42 -8.87
C PRO A 158 10.83 -15.32 -9.25
N ASP A 159 11.32 -16.31 -9.97
CA ASP A 159 12.60 -16.14 -10.62
C ASP A 159 12.53 -14.91 -11.56
N TRP A 160 13.69 -14.38 -11.91
CA TRP A 160 13.78 -13.17 -12.73
C TRP A 160 13.08 -13.30 -14.10
N LYS A 161 12.97 -14.52 -14.66
CA LYS A 161 12.29 -14.79 -15.93
C LYS A 161 10.78 -14.63 -15.78
N THR A 162 10.23 -15.16 -14.70
CA THR A 162 8.82 -15.01 -14.34
C THR A 162 8.49 -13.55 -14.04
N ALA A 163 9.31 -12.84 -13.26
CA ALA A 163 9.15 -11.42 -12.99
C ALA A 163 9.16 -10.58 -14.29
N ALA A 164 10.13 -10.82 -15.18
CA ALA A 164 10.23 -10.14 -16.46
C ALA A 164 9.04 -10.44 -17.40
N ARG A 165 8.48 -11.65 -17.33
CA ARG A 165 7.26 -11.99 -18.06
C ARG A 165 6.06 -11.23 -17.53
N LEU A 166 5.85 -11.23 -16.21
CA LEU A 166 4.76 -10.52 -15.54
C LEU A 166 4.78 -9.02 -15.86
N TYR A 167 5.96 -8.40 -15.83
CA TYR A 167 6.11 -7.01 -16.24
C TYR A 167 5.72 -6.79 -17.70
N ARG A 168 6.24 -7.62 -18.61
CA ARG A 168 6.05 -7.47 -20.06
C ARG A 168 4.58 -7.67 -20.47
N GLU A 169 3.90 -8.65 -19.87
CA GLU A 169 2.54 -9.03 -20.23
C GLU A 169 1.47 -8.19 -19.52
N SER A 170 1.76 -7.72 -18.30
CA SER A 170 0.74 -7.12 -17.42
C SER A 170 1.16 -5.82 -16.76
N GLY A 171 2.40 -5.35 -17.01
CA GLY A 171 2.92 -4.12 -16.40
C GLY A 171 3.12 -4.20 -14.88
N ILE A 172 3.25 -5.42 -14.34
CA ILE A 172 3.42 -5.61 -12.90
C ILE A 172 4.82 -5.20 -12.49
N VAL A 173 4.92 -4.24 -11.57
CA VAL A 173 6.21 -3.68 -11.11
C VAL A 173 6.60 -4.12 -9.70
N ALA A 174 5.62 -4.43 -8.87
CA ALA A 174 5.83 -4.83 -7.48
C ALA A 174 4.78 -5.84 -7.03
N ALA A 175 5.05 -6.50 -5.91
CA ALA A 175 4.12 -7.47 -5.35
C ALA A 175 4.06 -7.40 -3.83
N ALA A 176 2.84 -7.57 -3.29
CA ALA A 176 2.57 -7.70 -1.87
C ALA A 176 1.35 -8.60 -1.65
N PRO A 177 1.36 -9.48 -0.62
CA PRO A 177 0.28 -10.46 -0.43
C PRO A 177 -1.06 -9.84 -0.02
N GLU A 178 -1.05 -8.68 0.63
CA GLU A 178 -2.23 -8.07 1.26
C GLU A 178 -3.14 -7.29 0.29
N LEU A 179 -2.72 -7.09 -0.96
CA LEU A 179 -3.43 -6.21 -1.90
C LEU A 179 -4.85 -6.69 -2.19
N SER A 180 -5.03 -7.99 -2.44
CA SER A 180 -6.35 -8.55 -2.69
C SER A 180 -7.25 -8.49 -1.46
N ALA A 181 -6.67 -8.66 -0.27
CA ALA A 181 -7.40 -8.68 0.99
C ALA A 181 -8.19 -7.37 1.23
N VAL A 182 -7.60 -6.22 0.92
CA VAL A 182 -8.29 -4.93 1.05
C VAL A 182 -9.20 -4.65 -0.15
N ALA A 183 -8.76 -5.00 -1.37
CA ALA A 183 -9.53 -4.73 -2.58
C ALA A 183 -10.84 -5.52 -2.63
N GLU A 184 -10.83 -6.79 -2.21
CA GLU A 184 -12.01 -7.65 -2.17
C GLU A 184 -13.07 -7.18 -1.16
N ILE A 185 -12.68 -6.39 -0.17
CA ILE A 185 -13.62 -5.73 0.73
C ILE A 185 -14.09 -4.39 0.15
N CYS A 186 -13.19 -3.56 -0.36
CA CYS A 186 -13.56 -2.21 -0.81
C CYS A 186 -14.42 -2.22 -2.09
N CYS A 187 -14.09 -3.08 -3.08
CA CYS A 187 -14.78 -3.09 -4.37
C CYS A 187 -16.28 -3.39 -4.27
N PRO A 188 -16.75 -4.43 -3.54
CA PRO A 188 -18.19 -4.71 -3.41
C PRO A 188 -18.97 -3.63 -2.64
N HIS A 189 -18.29 -2.80 -1.86
CA HIS A 189 -18.88 -1.73 -1.08
C HIS A 189 -18.77 -0.36 -1.75
N ASP A 190 -18.27 -0.30 -2.98
CA ASP A 190 -18.00 0.95 -3.72
C ASP A 190 -17.14 1.94 -2.93
N ILE A 191 -16.24 1.42 -2.08
CA ILE A 191 -15.29 2.24 -1.30
C ILE A 191 -14.06 2.50 -2.17
N PRO A 192 -13.78 3.78 -2.48
CA PRO A 192 -12.55 4.16 -3.17
C PRO A 192 -11.31 3.66 -2.41
N LEU A 193 -10.38 3.03 -3.13
CA LEU A 193 -9.18 2.44 -2.57
C LEU A 193 -7.93 3.05 -3.20
N PHE A 194 -7.04 3.59 -2.37
CA PHE A 194 -5.70 3.95 -2.75
C PHE A 194 -4.68 3.00 -2.14
N ILE A 195 -3.72 2.53 -2.94
CA ILE A 195 -2.64 1.65 -2.49
C ILE A 195 -1.31 2.31 -2.75
N LEU A 196 -0.58 2.54 -1.68
CA LEU A 196 0.79 3.01 -1.69
C LEU A 196 1.70 1.90 -1.16
N LEU A 197 2.60 1.44 -2.01
CA LEU A 197 3.61 0.46 -1.65
C LEU A 197 4.96 1.14 -1.45
N TYR A 198 5.72 0.70 -0.47
CA TYR A 198 7.14 1.02 -0.36
C TYR A 198 7.96 -0.24 -0.59
N ILE A 199 8.96 -0.13 -1.46
CA ILE A 199 9.84 -1.25 -1.74
C ILE A 199 10.72 -1.51 -0.53
N SER A 200 10.73 -2.75 -0.07
CA SER A 200 11.47 -3.17 1.12
C SER A 200 12.30 -4.41 0.85
N ASP A 201 13.53 -4.42 1.33
CA ASP A 201 14.40 -5.61 1.33
C ASP A 201 13.89 -6.72 2.27
N TYR A 202 12.93 -6.38 3.15
CA TYR A 202 12.37 -7.33 4.13
C TYR A 202 11.61 -8.47 3.47
N ALA A 203 10.98 -8.23 2.33
CA ALA A 203 10.29 -9.26 1.58
C ALA A 203 11.25 -10.37 1.07
N ALA A 204 12.54 -10.03 0.86
CA ALA A 204 13.56 -10.95 0.35
C ALA A 204 14.36 -11.70 1.44
N LYS A 205 14.32 -11.26 2.72
CA LYS A 205 15.20 -11.80 3.77
C LYS A 205 14.47 -11.97 5.11
N SER A 206 14.07 -13.18 5.39
CA SER A 206 13.29 -13.54 6.61
C SER A 206 14.09 -13.75 7.89
N SER A 207 15.30 -13.23 8.09
CA SER A 207 16.10 -13.67 9.27
C SER A 207 17.08 -12.73 9.95
N ASP A 208 17.28 -11.45 9.59
CA ASP A 208 18.34 -10.67 10.22
C ASP A 208 17.91 -9.31 10.79
N ALA A 209 18.36 -9.02 12.03
CA ALA A 209 18.13 -7.76 12.74
C ALA A 209 18.65 -6.49 12.01
N ALA A 210 19.54 -6.63 11.03
CA ALA A 210 19.99 -5.54 10.17
C ALA A 210 18.91 -5.10 9.17
N ALA A 211 17.93 -5.97 8.87
CA ALA A 211 16.77 -5.66 8.04
C ALA A 211 15.83 -4.66 8.73
N ASP A 212 15.77 -4.64 10.05
CA ASP A 212 14.87 -3.77 10.81
C ASP A 212 15.13 -2.27 10.58
N LEU A 213 16.39 -1.83 10.52
CA LEU A 213 16.73 -0.40 10.39
C LEU A 213 16.51 0.16 8.97
N SER A 214 16.75 -0.64 7.93
CA SER A 214 16.46 -0.24 6.54
C SER A 214 14.95 -0.16 6.32
N THR A 215 14.21 -1.13 6.84
CA THR A 215 12.76 -1.20 6.77
C THR A 215 12.10 0.02 7.42
N VAL A 216 12.52 0.42 8.62
CA VAL A 216 12.03 1.63 9.31
C VAL A 216 12.24 2.89 8.46
N ARG A 217 13.41 3.04 7.83
CA ARG A 217 13.70 4.19 6.96
C ARG A 217 12.79 4.23 5.73
N ASP A 218 12.52 3.09 5.12
CA ASP A 218 11.73 2.98 3.91
C ASP A 218 10.23 3.22 4.21
N GLN A 219 9.77 2.73 5.34
CA GLN A 219 8.46 3.01 5.89
C GLN A 219 8.23 4.50 6.13
N HIS A 220 9.20 5.21 6.72
CA HIS A 220 9.12 6.66 6.94
C HIS A 220 8.94 7.44 5.63
N ARG A 221 9.47 6.97 4.51
CA ARG A 221 9.23 7.60 3.21
C ARG A 221 7.78 7.42 2.76
N GLY A 222 7.23 6.21 2.91
CA GLY A 222 5.82 5.92 2.64
C GLY A 222 4.88 6.75 3.51
N LEU A 223 5.14 6.84 4.82
CA LEU A 223 4.36 7.66 5.76
C LEU A 223 4.39 9.15 5.39
N ARG A 224 5.57 9.69 5.07
CA ARG A 224 5.70 11.10 4.66
C ARG A 224 4.93 11.39 3.37
N LEU A 225 4.98 10.49 2.39
CA LEU A 225 4.18 10.63 1.19
C LEU A 225 2.70 10.54 1.48
N LEU A 226 2.29 9.57 2.30
CA LEU A 226 0.90 9.38 2.69
C LEU A 226 0.34 10.64 3.39
N THR A 227 1.08 11.21 4.34
CA THR A 227 0.65 12.43 5.02
C THR A 227 0.47 13.59 4.04
N ALA A 228 1.44 13.83 3.18
CA ALA A 228 1.36 14.89 2.18
C ALA A 228 0.24 14.62 1.14
N PHE A 229 0.04 13.38 0.74
CA PHE A 229 -1.06 12.97 -0.12
C PHE A 229 -2.42 13.33 0.49
N LEU A 230 -2.63 13.00 1.77
CA LEU A 230 -3.86 13.36 2.47
C LEU A 230 -4.07 14.88 2.52
N GLU A 231 -3.01 15.67 2.61
CA GLU A 231 -3.08 17.12 2.54
C GLU A 231 -3.53 17.62 1.15
N THR A 232 -3.13 16.96 0.08
CA THR A 232 -3.55 17.33 -1.29
C THR A 232 -5.03 17.07 -1.55
N LEU A 233 -5.64 16.09 -0.90
CA LEU A 233 -7.08 15.81 -1.02
C LEU A 233 -7.98 16.97 -0.52
N ARG A 234 -7.41 17.97 0.14
CA ARG A 234 -8.12 19.18 0.60
C ARG A 234 -8.19 20.26 -0.47
N ALA A 235 -7.19 20.32 -1.34
CA ALA A 235 -7.14 21.34 -2.37
C ALA A 235 -8.15 20.95 -3.47
N PRO A 236 -9.05 21.87 -3.90
CA PRO A 236 -9.81 21.61 -5.11
C PRO A 236 -8.81 21.41 -6.25
N VAL A 237 -9.00 20.35 -7.04
CA VAL A 237 -8.21 20.13 -8.26
C VAL A 237 -8.30 21.39 -9.09
N PRO A 238 -7.18 22.02 -9.50
CA PRO A 238 -7.23 23.16 -10.40
C PRO A 238 -7.91 22.67 -11.69
N VAL A 239 -9.08 23.20 -11.98
CA VAL A 239 -9.74 22.97 -13.26
C VAL A 239 -8.84 23.65 -14.30
N ALA A 240 -8.22 22.83 -15.16
CA ALA A 240 -7.37 23.29 -16.26
C ALA A 240 -8.22 23.93 -17.37
#